data_0ea3e097c42bb216c27fbb4d1c75e7e5
#
_entry.id   0ea3e097c42bb216c27fbb4d1c75e7e5
#
_cell.length_a   1.000
_cell.length_b   1.000
_cell.length_c   1.000
_cell.angle_alpha   90.00
_cell.angle_beta   90.00
_cell.angle_gamma   90.00
#
_symmetry.space_group_name_H-M   'P 1'
#
loop_
_entity.id
_entity.type
_entity.pdbx_description
1 polymer ?
#
loop_
_entity_poly.entity_id
_entity_poly.type
_entity_poly.pdbx_seq_one_letter_code
_entity_poly.pdbx_strand_id
1 'polypeptide(L)'
;MATTNNRRAVKKETALSEDSSLFIQDPIAPAKEPETLDELKAMAMNTNLPVGPDARPGRFNNRAEGTIHAATSMGIVEDAETIARRQAMVDFYQSYLRKRILTGTIKGVRTIFDRGAKKSNNLHYFVTVLYHPYQVFIPIEKFTDTDLEAMWKRFTDNGSVKTLAETIKTYLEARIGAEVDFIITNLPEDGALETALFVGGDRVEALRRKRIRFWYGTQKDGQPLIREGDKAQARIVSVIRGGILIEIFGVETFIPARELSYTLIQDCKQHFSPGSPITVTITNIKRDEENDYAVHFNASAKLAMPDPRIAGMILYQPNGVYVGEIIYLSLPDEAHPNRTATVFVKFQDGVQCACPFPNGSIPPQQGAKVFVRITVQDTEHRRLYGLITHVESSM
;
A
#
# COMPACT_ATOMS: atom_id res chain seq x y z
N MET A 1 42.58 37.73 18.77
CA MET A 1 41.49 38.61 18.33
C MET A 1 40.45 37.75 17.69
N ALA A 2 39.48 37.52 18.43
CA ALA A 2 38.12 37.99 18.31
C ALA A 2 37.37 37.07 17.35
N THR A 3 36.56 36.31 17.91
CA THR A 3 35.15 36.42 18.38
C THR A 3 34.21 35.93 17.33
N THR A 4 33.47 35.06 17.81
CA THR A 4 32.07 35.08 18.16
C THR A 4 31.14 34.39 17.17
N ASN A 5 30.45 33.42 17.78
CA ASN A 5 29.02 33.28 17.71
C ASN A 5 28.41 32.82 16.39
N ASN A 6 27.83 31.62 16.40
CA ASN A 6 26.40 31.70 16.56
C ASN A 6 25.77 30.40 17.07
N ARG A 7 25.39 30.42 18.29
CA ARG A 7 24.28 29.66 18.83
C ARG A 7 22.99 30.21 18.21
N ARG A 8 22.35 29.38 17.40
CA ARG A 8 20.90 29.37 17.25
C ARG A 8 20.49 28.07 16.56
N ALA A 9 20.74 26.96 17.24
CA ALA A 9 19.89 25.82 17.05
C ALA A 9 18.60 26.13 17.82
N VAL A 10 17.71 26.82 17.17
CA VAL A 10 16.35 27.02 17.63
C VAL A 10 15.58 25.76 17.35
N LYS A 11 15.11 25.15 18.43
CA LYS A 11 13.87 24.42 18.50
C LYS A 11 12.94 24.75 17.35
N LYS A 12 12.77 23.78 16.46
CA LYS A 12 11.53 23.51 15.80
C LYS A 12 11.15 22.10 16.20
N GLU A 13 10.61 21.96 17.39
CA GLU A 13 9.53 21.03 17.61
C GLU A 13 8.47 21.45 16.59
N THR A 14 8.47 20.76 15.51
CA THR A 14 7.41 20.84 14.53
C THR A 14 6.20 20.28 15.22
N ALA A 15 5.30 21.16 15.60
CA ALA A 15 3.93 20.77 15.77
C ALA A 15 3.59 19.90 14.57
N LEU A 16 3.28 18.63 14.83
CA LEU A 16 2.56 17.79 13.92
C LEU A 16 1.31 18.59 13.60
N SER A 17 1.29 19.20 12.43
CA SER A 17 0.11 19.90 11.98
C SER A 17 -1.00 18.86 11.94
N GLU A 18 -2.08 19.20 12.59
CA GLU A 18 -3.36 18.50 12.63
C GLU A 18 -4.03 18.44 11.25
N ASP A 19 -3.28 18.33 10.19
CA ASP A 19 -3.76 18.19 8.81
C ASP A 19 -4.04 16.74 8.42
N SER A 20 -4.43 15.90 9.39
CA SER A 20 -5.23 14.70 9.12
C SER A 20 -6.64 15.05 8.58
N SER A 21 -7.02 16.33 8.55
CA SER A 21 -8.29 16.82 7.99
C SER A 21 -8.38 16.74 6.46
N LEU A 22 -7.30 16.48 5.75
CA LEU A 22 -7.35 16.26 4.29
C LEU A 22 -8.14 15.01 3.86
N PHE A 23 -8.58 14.19 4.82
CA PHE A 23 -9.36 12.97 4.57
C PHE A 23 -10.72 12.93 5.28
N ILE A 24 -11.06 13.97 6.03
CA ILE A 24 -12.39 14.07 6.65
C ILE A 24 -13.29 14.78 5.64
N GLN A 25 -14.17 14.04 5.02
CA GLN A 25 -15.30 14.61 4.32
C GLN A 25 -16.21 15.25 5.37
N ASP A 26 -16.53 16.51 5.22
CA ASP A 26 -17.63 17.13 5.93
C ASP A 26 -18.88 16.27 5.78
N PRO A 27 -19.68 16.08 6.83
CA PRO A 27 -20.91 15.30 6.76
C PRO A 27 -21.81 15.94 5.69
N ILE A 28 -22.03 15.21 4.60
CA ILE A 28 -22.95 15.61 3.54
C ILE A 28 -24.33 15.71 4.19
N ALA A 29 -24.92 16.89 4.16
CA ALA A 29 -26.31 17.07 4.54
C ALA A 29 -27.18 16.08 3.74
N PRO A 30 -28.18 15.44 4.34
CA PRO A 30 -29.00 14.44 3.67
C PRO A 30 -29.65 15.04 2.43
N ALA A 31 -29.15 14.68 1.26
CA ALA A 31 -29.77 15.04 0.00
C ALA A 31 -31.02 14.18 -0.19
N LYS A 32 -32.09 14.78 -0.73
CA LYS A 32 -33.31 14.06 -1.11
C LYS A 32 -32.94 12.93 -2.05
N GLU A 33 -33.35 11.71 -1.73
CA GLU A 33 -33.04 10.53 -2.53
C GLU A 33 -33.78 10.56 -3.87
N PRO A 34 -33.12 10.24 -4.98
CA PRO A 34 -33.73 10.21 -6.29
C PRO A 34 -34.62 8.97 -6.45
N GLU A 35 -35.82 9.14 -6.94
CA GLU A 35 -36.78 8.07 -7.18
C GLU A 35 -36.71 7.53 -8.62
N THR A 36 -36.12 8.31 -9.53
CA THR A 36 -36.02 7.97 -10.94
C THR A 36 -34.59 8.08 -11.48
N LEU A 37 -34.33 7.40 -12.60
CA LEU A 37 -33.01 7.45 -13.25
C LEU A 37 -32.65 8.85 -13.74
N ASP A 38 -33.66 9.64 -14.16
CA ASP A 38 -33.44 11.02 -14.60
C ASP A 38 -33.09 11.94 -13.44
N GLU A 39 -33.65 11.71 -12.26
CA GLU A 39 -33.24 12.39 -11.03
C GLU A 39 -31.82 12.03 -10.63
N LEU A 40 -31.45 10.76 -10.77
CA LEU A 40 -30.06 10.30 -10.55
C LEU A 40 -29.07 11.02 -11.48
N LYS A 41 -29.41 11.14 -12.76
CA LYS A 41 -28.61 11.90 -13.73
C LYS A 41 -28.54 13.38 -13.39
N ALA A 42 -29.65 13.98 -13.01
CA ALA A 42 -29.71 15.39 -12.60
C ALA A 42 -28.87 15.66 -11.35
N MET A 43 -28.90 14.75 -10.35
CA MET A 43 -28.06 14.85 -9.17
C MET A 43 -26.56 14.70 -9.53
N ALA A 44 -26.20 13.81 -10.44
CA ALA A 44 -24.84 13.64 -10.89
C ALA A 44 -24.30 14.87 -11.65
N MET A 45 -25.18 15.63 -12.29
CA MET A 45 -24.86 16.88 -13.00
C MET A 45 -24.82 18.11 -12.09
N ASN A 46 -25.36 18.02 -10.86
CA ASN A 46 -25.43 19.17 -9.96
C ASN A 46 -24.03 19.61 -9.51
N THR A 47 -23.72 20.89 -9.71
CA THR A 47 -22.42 21.47 -9.36
C THR A 47 -22.19 21.65 -7.86
N ASN A 48 -23.26 21.67 -7.06
CA ASN A 48 -23.20 21.90 -5.62
C ASN A 48 -22.90 20.62 -4.80
N LEU A 49 -22.86 19.45 -5.45
CA LEU A 49 -22.43 18.25 -4.79
C LEU A 49 -20.91 18.27 -4.61
N PRO A 50 -20.38 17.89 -3.44
CA PRO A 50 -18.95 17.87 -3.19
C PRO A 50 -18.28 16.88 -4.15
N VAL A 51 -17.58 17.41 -5.14
CA VAL A 51 -16.80 16.65 -6.13
C VAL A 51 -15.39 16.50 -5.56
N GLY A 52 -15.20 15.58 -4.63
CA GLY A 52 -13.86 15.15 -4.22
C GLY A 52 -13.33 14.10 -5.19
N PRO A 53 -12.05 14.16 -5.62
CA PRO A 53 -11.46 13.13 -6.47
C PRO A 53 -11.30 11.78 -5.75
N ASP A 54 -11.47 11.76 -4.45
CA ASP A 54 -11.22 10.62 -3.56
C ASP A 54 -12.48 10.14 -2.85
N ALA A 55 -13.65 10.26 -3.49
CA ALA A 55 -14.84 9.65 -2.94
C ALA A 55 -14.66 8.14 -2.84
N ARG A 56 -14.42 7.68 -1.65
CA ARG A 56 -14.54 6.25 -1.34
C ARG A 56 -16.01 5.88 -1.41
N PRO A 57 -16.36 4.65 -1.83
CA PRO A 57 -17.70 4.14 -1.62
C PRO A 57 -18.00 4.39 -0.16
N GLY A 58 -19.11 5.07 0.10
CA GLY A 58 -19.47 5.43 1.46
C GLY A 58 -19.24 4.19 2.31
N ARG A 59 -18.32 4.25 3.25
CA ARG A 59 -18.27 3.27 4.29
C ARG A 59 -19.65 3.42 4.94
N PHE A 60 -20.56 2.57 4.51
CA PHE A 60 -21.68 2.26 5.38
C PHE A 60 -21.00 1.68 6.61
N ASN A 61 -20.57 2.60 7.48
CA ASN A 61 -20.07 2.20 8.77
C ASN A 61 -21.16 1.33 9.35
N ASN A 62 -20.83 0.12 9.78
CA ASN A 62 -21.64 -0.70 10.64
C ASN A 62 -21.98 0.00 11.97
N ARG A 63 -21.79 1.31 12.05
CA ARG A 63 -22.29 2.21 13.10
C ARG A 63 -23.75 2.59 12.91
N ALA A 64 -24.38 2.19 11.84
CA ALA A 64 -25.81 2.37 11.63
C ALA A 64 -26.67 1.26 12.26
N GLU A 65 -26.23 0.65 13.34
CA GLU A 65 -27.16 0.02 14.27
C GLU A 65 -28.03 1.05 15.03
N GLY A 66 -27.88 2.31 14.72
CA GLY A 66 -28.67 3.39 15.25
C GLY A 66 -29.28 4.21 14.14
N THR A 67 -30.53 3.90 13.78
CA THR A 67 -31.46 4.84 13.19
C THR A 67 -31.12 5.37 11.78
N ILE A 68 -31.32 4.53 10.78
CA ILE A 68 -31.63 5.06 9.45
C ILE A 68 -33.12 5.45 9.49
N HIS A 69 -33.41 6.68 9.86
CA HIS A 69 -34.72 7.27 9.68
C HIS A 69 -34.78 7.92 8.32
N ALA A 70 -34.77 7.14 7.26
CA ALA A 70 -35.35 7.57 6.01
C ALA A 70 -36.85 7.35 6.12
N ALA A 71 -37.55 8.23 6.76
CA ALA A 71 -39.00 8.29 6.67
C ALA A 71 -39.35 8.79 5.28
N THR A 72 -39.54 7.88 4.35
CA THR A 72 -40.28 8.18 3.13
C THR A 72 -41.69 8.55 3.53
N SER A 73 -42.33 9.43 2.76
CA SER A 73 -43.67 9.93 3.03
C SER A 73 -44.80 8.86 3.12
N MET A 74 -44.44 7.58 3.00
CA MET A 74 -45.31 6.43 3.09
C MET A 74 -44.91 5.43 4.19
N GLY A 75 -43.92 5.71 5.03
CA GLY A 75 -43.50 4.78 6.09
C GLY A 75 -42.84 3.49 5.60
N ILE A 76 -42.44 3.41 4.35
CA ILE A 76 -41.68 2.29 3.80
C ILE A 76 -40.22 2.48 4.20
N VAL A 77 -39.73 1.60 5.06
CA VAL A 77 -38.27 1.56 5.38
C VAL A 77 -37.59 0.85 4.21
N GLU A 78 -36.87 1.61 3.40
CA GLU A 78 -36.01 1.02 2.36
C GLU A 78 -34.89 0.19 3.03
N ASP A 79 -34.57 -0.96 2.47
CA ASP A 79 -33.47 -1.77 2.96
C ASP A 79 -32.11 -1.12 2.64
N ALA A 80 -31.10 -1.44 3.45
CA ALA A 80 -29.76 -0.88 3.30
C ALA A 80 -29.14 -1.21 1.93
N GLU A 81 -29.56 -2.31 1.31
CA GLU A 81 -29.05 -2.72 -0.01
C GLU A 81 -29.61 -1.84 -1.12
N THR A 82 -30.89 -1.46 -1.06
CA THR A 82 -31.53 -0.55 -2.02
C THR A 82 -30.90 0.84 -1.97
N ILE A 83 -30.64 1.35 -0.76
CA ILE A 83 -29.94 2.61 -0.55
C ILE A 83 -28.52 2.54 -1.13
N ALA A 84 -27.79 1.44 -0.86
CA ALA A 84 -26.44 1.25 -1.39
C ALA A 84 -26.41 1.20 -2.94
N ARG A 85 -27.38 0.52 -3.55
CA ARG A 85 -27.54 0.46 -5.02
C ARG A 85 -27.75 1.84 -5.61
N ARG A 86 -28.64 2.63 -5.03
CA ARG A 86 -28.94 3.99 -5.50
C ARG A 86 -27.75 4.90 -5.36
N GLN A 87 -27.05 4.85 -4.22
CA GLN A 87 -25.83 5.64 -4.02
C GLN A 87 -24.73 5.26 -5.01
N ALA A 88 -24.49 3.98 -5.25
CA ALA A 88 -23.53 3.52 -6.22
C ALA A 88 -23.86 3.98 -7.64
N MET A 89 -25.13 4.05 -8.03
CA MET A 89 -25.57 4.60 -9.32
C MET A 89 -25.22 6.09 -9.44
N VAL A 90 -25.51 6.88 -8.41
CA VAL A 90 -25.14 8.33 -8.40
C VAL A 90 -23.62 8.47 -8.55
N ASP A 91 -22.85 7.69 -7.82
CA ASP A 91 -21.38 7.72 -7.89
C ASP A 91 -20.87 7.32 -9.28
N PHE A 92 -21.48 6.32 -9.91
CA PHE A 92 -21.13 5.90 -11.27
C PHE A 92 -21.40 7.01 -12.30
N TYR A 93 -22.58 7.66 -12.25
CA TYR A 93 -22.88 8.78 -13.13
C TYR A 93 -21.94 9.97 -12.89
N GLN A 94 -21.66 10.31 -11.64
CA GLN A 94 -20.69 11.36 -11.32
C GLN A 94 -19.29 11.01 -11.84
N SER A 95 -18.88 9.76 -11.68
CA SER A 95 -17.60 9.28 -12.19
C SER A 95 -17.54 9.34 -13.72
N TYR A 96 -18.59 8.89 -14.39
CA TYR A 96 -18.67 8.91 -15.86
C TYR A 96 -18.64 10.33 -16.42
N LEU A 97 -19.49 11.23 -15.89
CA LEU A 97 -19.65 12.59 -16.42
C LEU A 97 -18.54 13.54 -15.97
N ARG A 98 -18.13 13.47 -14.70
CA ARG A 98 -17.18 14.42 -14.09
C ARG A 98 -15.81 13.84 -13.85
N LYS A 99 -15.60 12.58 -14.20
CA LYS A 99 -14.35 11.85 -13.96
C LYS A 99 -13.97 11.83 -12.47
N ARG A 100 -14.99 11.74 -11.59
CA ARG A 100 -14.77 11.52 -10.16
C ARG A 100 -14.11 10.16 -9.97
N ILE A 101 -13.05 10.12 -9.18
CA ILE A 101 -12.33 8.90 -8.87
C ILE A 101 -13.12 8.12 -7.80
N LEU A 102 -13.36 6.86 -8.06
CA LEU A 102 -13.97 5.90 -7.15
C LEU A 102 -12.91 4.91 -6.67
N THR A 103 -13.13 4.32 -5.49
CA THR A 103 -12.23 3.31 -4.92
C THR A 103 -13.00 2.04 -4.66
N GLY A 104 -12.48 0.91 -5.11
CA GLY A 104 -13.09 -0.40 -4.87
C GLY A 104 -12.02 -1.47 -4.65
N THR A 105 -12.45 -2.69 -4.31
CA THR A 105 -11.56 -3.80 -3.98
C THR A 105 -11.49 -4.79 -5.13
N ILE A 106 -10.29 -5.21 -5.53
CA ILE A 106 -10.09 -6.25 -6.54
C ILE A 106 -10.60 -7.59 -6.00
N LYS A 107 -11.56 -8.20 -6.70
CA LYS A 107 -12.13 -9.51 -6.34
C LYS A 107 -11.57 -10.65 -7.16
N GLY A 108 -11.13 -10.38 -8.38
CA GLY A 108 -10.60 -11.43 -9.24
C GLY A 108 -10.20 -10.94 -10.61
N VAL A 109 -9.76 -11.87 -11.43
CA VAL A 109 -9.35 -11.67 -12.82
C VAL A 109 -10.21 -12.55 -13.69
N ARG A 110 -10.78 -12.00 -14.75
CA ARG A 110 -11.53 -12.73 -15.78
C ARG A 110 -10.76 -12.70 -17.09
N THR A 111 -10.86 -13.78 -17.81
CA THR A 111 -10.27 -13.94 -19.14
C THR A 111 -11.37 -14.19 -20.14
N ILE A 112 -11.42 -13.40 -21.19
CA ILE A 112 -12.42 -13.53 -22.25
C ILE A 112 -11.70 -13.87 -23.54
N PHE A 113 -12.17 -14.90 -24.24
CA PHE A 113 -11.68 -15.30 -25.54
C PHE A 113 -12.56 -14.64 -26.62
N ASP A 114 -11.94 -14.00 -27.58
CA ASP A 114 -12.65 -13.54 -28.77
C ASP A 114 -12.97 -14.75 -29.66
N ARG A 115 -14.26 -15.08 -29.76
CA ARG A 115 -14.75 -16.23 -30.55
C ARG A 115 -14.58 -16.06 -32.06
N GLY A 116 -14.24 -14.87 -32.54
CA GLY A 116 -14.09 -14.54 -33.97
C GLY A 116 -12.69 -14.76 -34.55
N ALA A 117 -11.67 -14.85 -33.74
CA ALA A 117 -10.28 -14.93 -34.19
C ALA A 117 -9.83 -16.38 -34.38
N LYS A 118 -9.54 -16.75 -35.62
CA LYS A 118 -9.00 -18.09 -36.00
C LYS A 118 -7.57 -18.36 -35.49
N LYS A 119 -6.95 -17.45 -34.71
CA LYS A 119 -5.64 -17.62 -34.09
C LYS A 119 -5.72 -17.29 -32.60
N SER A 120 -5.13 -18.12 -31.79
CA SER A 120 -5.18 -18.22 -30.32
C SER A 120 -4.61 -17.03 -29.50
N ASN A 121 -4.40 -15.88 -30.09
CA ASN A 121 -3.68 -14.77 -29.44
C ASN A 121 -4.59 -13.63 -28.94
N ASN A 122 -5.89 -13.73 -29.06
CA ASN A 122 -6.80 -12.67 -28.59
C ASN A 122 -7.41 -13.05 -27.23
N LEU A 123 -6.54 -13.15 -26.25
CA LEU A 123 -6.92 -13.34 -24.86
C LEU A 123 -7.01 -11.98 -24.18
N HIS A 124 -8.21 -11.57 -23.82
CA HIS A 124 -8.46 -10.31 -23.11
C HIS A 124 -8.58 -10.55 -21.61
N TYR A 125 -7.80 -9.82 -20.83
CA TYR A 125 -7.83 -9.89 -19.38
C TYR A 125 -8.61 -8.72 -18.81
N PHE A 126 -9.50 -9.01 -17.86
CA PHE A 126 -10.28 -8.03 -17.13
C PHE A 126 -10.07 -8.20 -15.63
N VAL A 127 -9.81 -7.12 -14.94
CA VAL A 127 -9.81 -7.07 -13.49
C VAL A 127 -11.21 -6.75 -13.01
N THR A 128 -11.76 -7.58 -12.11
CA THR A 128 -13.06 -7.36 -11.49
C THR A 128 -12.87 -6.64 -10.18
N VAL A 129 -13.41 -5.44 -10.08
CA VAL A 129 -13.38 -4.58 -8.89
C VAL A 129 -14.77 -4.53 -8.27
N LEU A 130 -14.87 -4.82 -6.99
CA LEU A 130 -16.12 -4.68 -6.23
C LEU A 130 -16.29 -3.23 -5.80
N TYR A 131 -17.38 -2.62 -6.23
CA TYR A 131 -17.93 -1.37 -5.71
C TYR A 131 -19.35 -1.68 -5.24
N HIS A 132 -19.47 -1.99 -3.96
CA HIS A 132 -20.72 -2.58 -3.42
C HIS A 132 -21.97 -1.78 -3.78
N PRO A 133 -23.01 -2.45 -4.32
CA PRO A 133 -23.12 -3.90 -4.57
C PRO A 133 -22.70 -4.33 -5.98
N TYR A 134 -22.17 -3.45 -6.79
CA TYR A 134 -21.84 -3.70 -8.19
C TYR A 134 -20.41 -4.18 -8.41
N GLN A 135 -20.18 -4.77 -9.59
CA GLN A 135 -18.85 -5.12 -10.07
C GLN A 135 -18.49 -4.24 -11.27
N VAL A 136 -17.28 -3.71 -11.23
CA VAL A 136 -16.69 -2.92 -12.32
C VAL A 136 -15.59 -3.75 -12.98
N PHE A 137 -15.58 -3.77 -14.31
CA PHE A 137 -14.63 -4.50 -15.11
C PHE A 137 -13.64 -3.54 -15.75
N ILE A 138 -12.36 -3.75 -15.49
CA ILE A 138 -11.29 -2.91 -16.01
C ILE A 138 -10.42 -3.77 -16.92
N PRO A 139 -10.39 -3.49 -18.24
CA PRO A 139 -9.49 -4.18 -19.16
C PRO A 139 -8.04 -3.89 -18.78
N ILE A 140 -7.13 -4.83 -19.08
CA ILE A 140 -5.74 -4.75 -18.63
C ILE A 140 -5.04 -3.48 -19.14
N GLU A 141 -5.34 -3.02 -20.34
CA GLU A 141 -4.78 -1.82 -20.97
C GLU A 141 -5.20 -0.53 -20.22
N LYS A 142 -6.30 -0.60 -19.48
CA LYS A 142 -6.82 0.48 -18.62
C LYS A 142 -6.58 0.23 -17.13
N PHE A 143 -6.02 -0.92 -16.80
CA PHE A 143 -5.70 -1.27 -15.43
C PHE A 143 -4.27 -0.87 -15.04
N THR A 144 -3.32 -1.01 -15.95
CA THR A 144 -1.91 -0.68 -15.70
C THR A 144 -1.27 -0.05 -16.93
N ASP A 145 -0.40 0.92 -16.68
CA ASP A 145 0.50 1.52 -17.67
C ASP A 145 1.86 0.78 -17.75
N THR A 146 2.02 -0.28 -16.94
CA THR A 146 3.24 -1.09 -16.94
C THR A 146 3.36 -1.87 -18.24
N ASP A 147 4.50 -1.78 -18.91
CA ASP A 147 4.83 -2.63 -20.04
C ASP A 147 5.06 -4.08 -19.58
N LEU A 148 3.99 -4.87 -19.64
CA LEU A 148 3.99 -6.27 -19.20
C LEU A 148 4.81 -7.17 -20.12
N GLU A 149 4.97 -6.81 -21.38
CA GLU A 149 5.82 -7.55 -22.32
C GLU A 149 7.31 -7.34 -22.01
N ALA A 150 7.72 -6.10 -21.75
CA ALA A 150 9.08 -5.82 -21.29
C ALA A 150 9.36 -6.47 -19.91
N MET A 151 8.39 -6.50 -19.03
CA MET A 151 8.51 -7.20 -17.73
C MET A 151 8.69 -8.71 -17.95
N TRP A 152 7.89 -9.34 -18.81
CA TRP A 152 8.02 -10.76 -19.15
C TRP A 152 9.38 -11.07 -19.77
N LYS A 153 9.88 -10.27 -20.72
CA LYS A 153 11.20 -10.43 -21.33
C LYS A 153 12.31 -10.41 -20.26
N ARG A 154 12.27 -9.48 -19.32
CA ARG A 154 13.25 -9.43 -18.21
C ARG A 154 13.22 -10.69 -17.35
N PHE A 155 12.05 -11.26 -17.09
CA PHE A 155 11.93 -12.50 -16.33
C PHE A 155 12.47 -13.70 -17.13
N THR A 156 12.22 -13.74 -18.42
CA THR A 156 12.72 -14.80 -19.30
C THR A 156 14.24 -14.75 -19.42
N ASP A 157 14.82 -13.55 -19.55
CA ASP A 157 16.27 -13.35 -19.58
C ASP A 157 16.94 -13.79 -18.26
N ASN A 158 16.22 -13.72 -17.15
CA ASN A 158 16.65 -14.21 -15.83
C ASN A 158 16.29 -15.67 -15.57
N GLY A 159 15.99 -16.44 -16.61
CA GLY A 159 15.76 -17.89 -16.54
C GLY A 159 14.34 -18.32 -16.19
N SER A 160 13.34 -17.42 -16.19
CA SER A 160 11.95 -17.80 -16.02
C SER A 160 11.42 -18.52 -17.27
N VAL A 161 10.74 -19.65 -17.07
CA VAL A 161 10.09 -20.43 -18.13
C VAL A 161 8.61 -20.10 -18.32
N LYS A 162 8.10 -19.06 -17.63
CA LYS A 162 6.70 -18.65 -17.73
C LYS A 162 6.38 -18.00 -19.07
N THR A 163 5.21 -18.31 -19.58
CA THR A 163 4.65 -17.62 -20.77
C THR A 163 4.23 -16.20 -20.43
N LEU A 164 4.06 -15.34 -21.44
CA LEU A 164 3.51 -13.99 -21.25
C LEU A 164 2.13 -14.03 -20.57
N ALA A 165 1.26 -14.95 -21.00
CA ALA A 165 -0.08 -15.11 -20.42
C ALA A 165 -0.03 -15.46 -18.92
N GLU A 166 0.85 -16.37 -18.53
CA GLU A 166 1.05 -16.73 -17.11
C GLU A 166 1.65 -15.58 -16.30
N THR A 167 2.54 -14.80 -16.90
CA THR A 167 3.13 -13.62 -16.26
C THR A 167 2.07 -12.55 -16.01
N ILE A 168 1.23 -12.26 -17.02
CA ILE A 168 0.11 -11.33 -16.89
C ILE A 168 -0.86 -11.79 -15.80
N LYS A 169 -1.25 -13.06 -15.83
CA LYS A 169 -2.15 -13.64 -14.84
C LYS A 169 -1.56 -13.52 -13.43
N THR A 170 -0.32 -13.91 -13.24
CA THR A 170 0.38 -13.81 -11.95
C THR A 170 0.46 -12.35 -11.45
N TYR A 171 0.72 -11.41 -12.36
CA TYR A 171 0.78 -9.98 -12.06
C TYR A 171 -0.57 -9.45 -11.54
N LEU A 172 -1.66 -9.85 -12.18
CA LEU A 172 -3.01 -9.41 -11.80
C LEU A 172 -3.49 -10.11 -10.52
N GLU A 173 -3.28 -11.42 -10.39
CA GLU A 173 -3.69 -12.22 -9.24
C GLU A 173 -2.99 -11.77 -7.94
N ALA A 174 -1.75 -11.32 -8.03
CA ALA A 174 -1.00 -10.79 -6.88
C ALA A 174 -1.60 -9.50 -6.28
N ARG A 175 -2.59 -8.91 -6.95
CA ARG A 175 -3.31 -7.69 -6.52
C ARG A 175 -4.71 -7.97 -5.98
N ILE A 176 -5.17 -9.21 -5.97
CA ILE A 176 -6.48 -9.57 -5.42
C ILE A 176 -6.53 -9.19 -3.94
N GLY A 177 -7.60 -8.51 -3.54
CA GLY A 177 -7.78 -7.95 -2.20
C GLY A 177 -7.28 -6.51 -2.04
N ALA A 178 -6.50 -5.98 -3.00
CA ALA A 178 -6.08 -4.59 -2.95
C ALA A 178 -7.24 -3.62 -3.24
N GLU A 179 -7.24 -2.49 -2.57
CA GLU A 179 -8.07 -1.34 -2.94
C GLU A 179 -7.43 -0.61 -4.12
N VAL A 180 -8.21 -0.29 -5.13
CA VAL A 180 -7.77 0.42 -6.32
C VAL A 180 -8.72 1.55 -6.68
N ASP A 181 -8.14 2.61 -7.22
CA ASP A 181 -8.87 3.75 -7.72
C ASP A 181 -9.17 3.59 -9.21
N PHE A 182 -10.36 4.03 -9.63
CA PHE A 182 -10.77 3.97 -11.01
C PHE A 182 -11.78 5.05 -11.35
N ILE A 183 -12.02 5.26 -12.62
CA ILE A 183 -13.06 6.15 -13.17
C ILE A 183 -13.94 5.29 -14.05
N ILE A 184 -15.23 5.55 -14.06
CA ILE A 184 -16.16 4.88 -14.94
C ILE A 184 -16.01 5.42 -16.37
N THR A 185 -15.88 4.51 -17.33
CA THR A 185 -15.76 4.83 -18.76
C THR A 185 -16.92 4.34 -19.59
N ASN A 186 -17.61 3.32 -19.12
CA ASN A 186 -18.77 2.78 -19.81
C ASN A 186 -19.85 2.43 -18.80
N LEU A 187 -21.05 2.97 -19.03
CA LEU A 187 -22.26 2.61 -18.32
C LEU A 187 -23.19 1.86 -19.30
N PRO A 188 -23.92 0.85 -18.84
CA PRO A 188 -24.97 0.24 -19.63
C PRO A 188 -26.04 1.27 -19.98
N GLU A 189 -26.80 1.00 -21.05
CA GLU A 189 -27.91 1.84 -21.47
C GLU A 189 -28.98 1.98 -20.39
N ASP A 190 -29.75 3.05 -20.46
CA ASP A 190 -30.75 3.41 -19.47
C ASP A 190 -31.71 2.26 -19.15
N GLY A 191 -31.90 1.99 -17.86
CA GLY A 191 -32.74 0.91 -17.34
C GLY A 191 -32.06 -0.47 -17.23
N ALA A 192 -30.88 -0.64 -17.82
CA ALA A 192 -30.15 -1.92 -17.77
C ALA A 192 -29.15 -2.00 -16.60
N LEU A 193 -29.00 -0.98 -15.78
CA LEU A 193 -28.04 -1.00 -14.68
C LEU A 193 -28.37 -2.06 -13.61
N GLU A 194 -29.64 -2.32 -13.34
CA GLU A 194 -30.06 -3.38 -12.42
C GLU A 194 -29.79 -4.77 -12.98
N THR A 195 -29.81 -4.92 -14.30
CA THR A 195 -29.52 -6.16 -15.02
C THR A 195 -28.15 -6.14 -15.68
N ALA A 196 -27.41 -5.03 -15.57
CA ALA A 196 -26.17 -4.83 -16.27
C ALA A 196 -25.09 -5.79 -15.81
N LEU A 197 -24.68 -6.60 -16.75
CA LEU A 197 -23.57 -7.51 -16.59
C LEU A 197 -22.21 -6.79 -16.66
N PHE A 198 -22.16 -5.51 -17.08
CA PHE A 198 -20.89 -4.89 -17.41
C PHE A 198 -20.85 -3.36 -17.21
N VAL A 199 -20.17 -2.93 -16.17
CA VAL A 199 -19.74 -1.53 -15.96
C VAL A 199 -18.26 -1.44 -16.24
N GLY A 200 -17.84 -0.56 -17.16
CA GLY A 200 -16.44 -0.42 -17.55
C GLY A 200 -15.72 0.64 -16.74
N GLY A 201 -14.49 0.33 -16.30
CA GLY A 201 -13.64 1.25 -15.55
C GLY A 201 -12.29 1.52 -16.21
N ASP A 202 -11.61 2.58 -15.75
CA ASP A 202 -10.27 2.99 -16.16
C ASP A 202 -9.47 3.41 -14.92
N ARG A 203 -8.46 2.61 -14.59
CA ARG A 203 -7.56 2.86 -13.47
C ARG A 203 -6.41 3.78 -13.87
N VAL A 204 -5.89 3.62 -15.07
CA VAL A 204 -4.74 4.40 -15.56
C VAL A 204 -5.05 5.89 -15.53
N GLU A 205 -6.22 6.29 -16.04
CA GLU A 205 -6.65 7.69 -16.01
C GLU A 205 -6.91 8.18 -14.57
N ALA A 206 -7.44 7.34 -13.68
CA ALA A 206 -7.61 7.69 -12.27
C ALA A 206 -6.27 7.99 -11.59
N LEU A 207 -5.29 7.11 -11.79
CA LEU A 207 -3.94 7.28 -11.24
C LEU A 207 -3.25 8.52 -11.83
N ARG A 208 -3.38 8.74 -13.13
CA ARG A 208 -2.83 9.93 -13.81
C ARG A 208 -3.35 11.23 -13.19
N ARG A 209 -4.66 11.32 -12.95
CA ARG A 209 -5.28 12.50 -12.30
C ARG A 209 -4.77 12.71 -10.88
N LYS A 210 -4.61 11.63 -10.11
CA LYS A 210 -4.01 11.70 -8.77
C LYS A 210 -2.56 12.18 -8.83
N ARG A 211 -1.75 11.64 -9.76
CA ARG A 211 -0.35 12.08 -9.96
C ARG A 211 -0.28 13.58 -10.18
N ILE A 212 -1.02 14.10 -11.17
CA ILE A 212 -1.01 15.52 -11.49
C ILE A 212 -1.42 16.36 -10.28
N ARG A 213 -2.49 15.97 -9.59
CA ARG A 213 -3.01 16.75 -8.47
C ARG A 213 -2.07 16.80 -7.28
N PHE A 214 -1.51 15.66 -6.87
CA PHE A 214 -0.77 15.56 -5.61
C PHE A 214 0.73 15.71 -5.78
N TRP A 215 1.31 15.13 -6.83
CA TRP A 215 2.75 15.15 -7.02
C TRP A 215 3.26 16.40 -7.73
N TYR A 216 2.40 17.03 -8.55
CA TYR A 216 2.70 18.30 -9.23
C TYR A 216 1.92 19.47 -8.62
N GLY A 217 1.01 19.19 -7.69
CA GLY A 217 0.30 20.22 -6.95
C GLY A 217 1.21 21.03 -6.04
N THR A 218 0.85 22.28 -5.82
CA THR A 218 1.56 23.20 -4.91
C THR A 218 0.65 23.69 -3.81
N GLN A 219 1.21 24.03 -2.68
CA GLN A 219 0.56 24.72 -1.58
C GLN A 219 0.36 26.21 -1.93
N LYS A 220 -0.37 26.94 -1.09
CA LYS A 220 -0.60 28.38 -1.28
C LYS A 220 0.69 29.22 -1.30
N ASP A 221 1.75 28.72 -0.68
CA ASP A 221 3.07 29.33 -0.63
C ASP A 221 3.98 28.93 -1.82
N GLY A 222 3.45 28.17 -2.80
CA GLY A 222 4.17 27.69 -3.96
C GLY A 222 5.04 26.46 -3.73
N GLN A 223 5.09 25.92 -2.49
CA GLN A 223 5.83 24.70 -2.20
C GLN A 223 5.09 23.45 -2.72
N PRO A 224 5.81 22.41 -3.15
CA PRO A 224 5.19 21.15 -3.55
C PRO A 224 4.34 20.56 -2.39
N LEU A 225 3.20 19.94 -2.74
CA LEU A 225 2.37 19.23 -1.76
C LEU A 225 3.07 18.03 -1.12
N ILE A 226 3.91 17.34 -1.90
CA ILE A 226 4.67 16.16 -1.45
C ILE A 226 6.16 16.44 -1.60
N ARG A 227 6.92 16.22 -0.52
CA ARG A 227 8.36 16.44 -0.44
C ARG A 227 9.09 15.21 0.07
N GLU A 228 10.38 15.16 -0.18
CA GLU A 228 11.26 14.18 0.44
C GLU A 228 11.28 14.37 1.95
N GLY A 229 11.19 13.26 2.69
CA GLY A 229 11.08 13.26 4.14
C GLY A 229 9.64 13.24 4.68
N ASP A 230 8.65 13.50 3.85
CA ASP A 230 7.25 13.45 4.28
C ASP A 230 6.83 12.02 4.63
N LYS A 231 6.00 11.91 5.67
CA LYS A 231 5.34 10.65 6.03
C LYS A 231 3.99 10.57 5.35
N ALA A 232 3.74 9.46 4.68
CA ALA A 232 2.48 9.22 3.98
C ALA A 232 1.90 7.85 4.36
N GLN A 233 0.58 7.77 4.39
CA GLN A 233 -0.12 6.50 4.46
C GLN A 233 -0.30 5.96 3.04
N ALA A 234 0.33 4.82 2.76
CA ALA A 234 0.26 4.12 1.49
C ALA A 234 -0.70 2.94 1.55
N ARG A 235 -1.20 2.51 0.40
CA ARG A 235 -1.96 1.28 0.22
C ARG A 235 -1.04 0.18 -0.31
N ILE A 236 -1.08 -1.00 0.29
CA ILE A 236 -0.36 -2.17 -0.23
C ILE A 236 -1.15 -2.74 -1.41
N VAL A 237 -0.53 -2.72 -2.59
CA VAL A 237 -1.14 -3.20 -3.84
C VAL A 237 -0.82 -4.67 -4.09
N SER A 238 0.40 -5.10 -3.76
CA SER A 238 0.86 -6.47 -3.96
C SER A 238 1.96 -6.82 -2.96
N VAL A 239 2.07 -8.10 -2.61
CA VAL A 239 3.08 -8.62 -1.69
C VAL A 239 3.81 -9.78 -2.34
N ILE A 240 5.15 -9.69 -2.38
CA ILE A 240 6.04 -10.77 -2.76
C ILE A 240 6.96 -11.13 -1.59
N ARG A 241 7.67 -12.25 -1.66
CA ARG A 241 8.56 -12.68 -0.58
C ARG A 241 9.58 -11.62 -0.17
N GLY A 242 10.18 -10.93 -1.15
CA GLY A 242 11.28 -9.97 -0.94
C GLY A 242 10.85 -8.52 -0.69
N GLY A 243 9.55 -8.20 -0.66
CA GLY A 243 9.05 -6.84 -0.46
C GLY A 243 7.58 -6.67 -0.80
N ILE A 244 7.16 -5.42 -0.81
CA ILE A 244 5.78 -5.03 -1.11
C ILE A 244 5.74 -3.96 -2.21
N LEU A 245 4.69 -3.98 -3.01
CA LEU A 245 4.34 -2.88 -3.91
C LEU A 245 3.29 -2.02 -3.22
N ILE A 246 3.56 -0.74 -3.12
CA ILE A 246 2.63 0.23 -2.52
C ILE A 246 2.17 1.25 -3.55
N GLU A 247 1.05 1.91 -3.30
CA GLU A 247 0.55 3.04 -4.07
C GLU A 247 0.36 4.25 -3.15
N ILE A 248 0.88 5.40 -3.59
CA ILE A 248 0.66 6.71 -2.97
C ILE A 248 0.20 7.70 -4.04
N PHE A 249 -1.02 8.20 -3.91
CA PHE A 249 -1.58 9.23 -4.80
C PHE A 249 -1.36 8.98 -6.31
N GLY A 250 -1.61 7.75 -6.74
CA GLY A 250 -1.54 7.39 -8.15
C GLY A 250 -0.16 6.98 -8.66
N VAL A 251 0.81 6.80 -7.78
CA VAL A 251 2.14 6.29 -8.12
C VAL A 251 2.42 5.02 -7.34
N GLU A 252 2.81 3.97 -8.06
CA GLU A 252 3.25 2.71 -7.45
C GLU A 252 4.77 2.71 -7.28
N THR A 253 5.24 2.19 -6.15
CA THR A 253 6.67 1.94 -5.90
C THR A 253 6.87 0.66 -5.11
N PHE A 254 8.02 0.02 -5.33
CA PHE A 254 8.40 -1.20 -4.63
C PHE A 254 9.26 -0.89 -3.42
N ILE A 255 8.89 -1.43 -2.26
CA ILE A 255 9.67 -1.36 -1.02
C ILE A 255 10.27 -2.73 -0.75
N PRO A 256 11.59 -2.89 -0.78
CA PRO A 256 12.24 -4.15 -0.44
C PRO A 256 12.11 -4.44 1.07
N ALA A 257 12.16 -5.71 1.45
CA ALA A 257 11.98 -6.16 2.84
C ALA A 257 12.89 -5.44 3.85
N ARG A 258 14.13 -5.09 3.46
CA ARG A 258 15.09 -4.35 4.30
C ARG A 258 14.65 -2.92 4.64
N GLU A 259 13.72 -2.34 3.86
CA GLU A 259 13.17 -0.99 4.08
C GLU A 259 11.81 -1.02 4.79
N LEU A 260 11.28 -2.21 5.11
CA LEU A 260 10.00 -2.36 5.79
C LEU A 260 10.13 -2.35 7.30
N SER A 261 11.23 -2.88 7.83
CA SER A 261 11.44 -2.98 9.27
C SER A 261 12.93 -2.91 9.63
N TYR A 262 13.20 -2.55 10.87
CA TYR A 262 14.54 -2.71 11.49
C TYR A 262 14.85 -4.18 11.82
N THR A 263 13.82 -5.02 11.99
CA THR A 263 13.98 -6.47 12.14
C THR A 263 13.99 -7.16 10.79
N LEU A 264 14.77 -8.24 10.69
CA LEU A 264 14.82 -9.06 9.47
C LEU A 264 13.45 -9.68 9.18
N ILE A 265 12.93 -9.42 7.99
CA ILE A 265 11.72 -10.05 7.44
C ILE A 265 12.19 -11.04 6.36
N GLN A 266 11.98 -12.33 6.60
CA GLN A 266 12.37 -13.38 5.65
C GLN A 266 11.35 -13.56 4.53
N ASP A 267 10.08 -13.42 4.85
CA ASP A 267 8.97 -13.49 3.91
C ASP A 267 7.90 -12.43 4.23
N CYS A 268 7.78 -11.44 3.34
CA CYS A 268 6.80 -10.36 3.51
C CYS A 268 5.36 -10.86 3.45
N LYS A 269 5.08 -11.99 2.79
CA LYS A 269 3.73 -12.56 2.70
C LYS A 269 3.15 -13.00 4.04
N GLN A 270 4.01 -13.25 5.03
CA GLN A 270 3.57 -13.61 6.38
C GLN A 270 3.17 -12.40 7.24
N HIS A 271 3.60 -11.20 6.84
CA HIS A 271 3.44 -9.97 7.63
C HIS A 271 2.52 -8.94 6.99
N PHE A 272 2.36 -9.00 5.68
CA PHE A 272 1.61 -8.00 4.90
C PHE A 272 0.57 -8.65 4.00
N SER A 273 -0.50 -7.91 3.74
CA SER A 273 -1.57 -8.34 2.82
C SER A 273 -1.94 -7.21 1.86
N PRO A 274 -2.31 -7.50 0.60
CA PRO A 274 -2.87 -6.50 -0.31
C PRO A 274 -4.10 -5.83 0.31
N GLY A 275 -4.25 -4.53 0.09
CA GLY A 275 -5.34 -3.72 0.67
C GLY A 275 -5.06 -3.16 2.06
N SER A 276 -4.03 -3.65 2.78
CA SER A 276 -3.66 -3.10 4.08
C SER A 276 -2.96 -1.74 3.94
N PRO A 277 -3.20 -0.79 4.87
CA PRO A 277 -2.47 0.46 4.91
C PRO A 277 -1.09 0.27 5.54
N ILE A 278 -0.11 1.07 5.09
CA ILE A 278 1.22 1.14 5.68
C ILE A 278 1.70 2.59 5.69
N THR A 279 2.29 3.01 6.81
CA THR A 279 2.92 4.34 6.90
C THR A 279 4.36 4.26 6.43
N VAL A 280 4.75 5.16 5.53
CA VAL A 280 6.09 5.21 4.96
C VAL A 280 6.63 6.63 4.95
N THR A 281 7.95 6.77 4.97
CA THR A 281 8.64 8.03 4.68
C THR A 281 9.05 8.04 3.22
N ILE A 282 8.69 9.09 2.50
CA ILE A 282 9.03 9.27 1.09
C ILE A 282 10.49 9.72 0.99
N THR A 283 11.27 9.03 0.17
CA THR A 283 12.66 9.37 -0.09
C THR A 283 12.89 9.45 -1.59
N ASN A 284 13.74 10.32 -2.05
CA ASN A 284 14.14 10.47 -3.45
C ASN A 284 12.95 10.54 -4.42
N ILE A 285 12.55 11.76 -4.77
CA ILE A 285 11.46 12.03 -5.71
C ILE A 285 12.04 12.52 -7.05
N LYS A 286 11.65 11.84 -8.14
CA LYS A 286 11.95 12.27 -9.50
C LYS A 286 10.64 12.51 -10.24
N ARG A 287 10.46 13.72 -10.78
CA ARG A 287 9.32 14.15 -11.57
C ARG A 287 9.73 14.36 -13.01
N ASP A 288 8.92 13.88 -13.93
CA ASP A 288 9.13 14.02 -15.37
C ASP A 288 7.80 14.48 -16.01
N GLU A 289 7.67 15.78 -16.22
CA GLU A 289 6.45 16.38 -16.79
C GLU A 289 6.29 16.07 -18.27
N GLU A 290 7.38 15.89 -18.99
CA GLU A 290 7.37 15.63 -20.43
C GLU A 290 6.88 14.21 -20.74
N ASN A 291 7.10 13.28 -19.82
CA ASN A 291 6.67 11.89 -19.95
C ASN A 291 5.38 11.61 -19.18
N ASP A 292 4.28 12.20 -19.63
CA ASP A 292 2.92 12.04 -19.08
C ASP A 292 2.84 12.21 -17.55
N TYR A 293 3.54 13.22 -17.03
CA TYR A 293 3.60 13.46 -15.58
C TYR A 293 4.09 12.23 -14.78
N ALA A 294 5.06 11.52 -15.33
CA ALA A 294 5.64 10.38 -14.64
C ALA A 294 6.31 10.81 -13.34
N VAL A 295 6.15 10.00 -12.31
CA VAL A 295 6.79 10.20 -11.02
C VAL A 295 7.40 8.89 -10.57
N HIS A 296 8.65 8.95 -10.15
CA HIS A 296 9.35 7.87 -9.49
C HIS A 296 9.77 8.33 -8.11
N PHE A 297 9.50 7.55 -7.10
CA PHE A 297 9.95 7.82 -5.75
C PHE A 297 10.37 6.53 -5.05
N ASN A 298 11.22 6.67 -4.04
CA ASN A 298 11.52 5.61 -3.11
C ASN A 298 10.78 5.87 -1.80
N ALA A 299 10.48 4.80 -1.06
CA ALA A 299 9.85 4.91 0.23
C ALA A 299 10.44 3.89 1.21
N SER A 300 10.39 4.21 2.50
CA SER A 300 10.85 3.34 3.57
C SER A 300 9.85 3.38 4.73
N ALA A 301 9.27 2.23 5.07
CA ALA A 301 8.43 2.09 6.25
C ALA A 301 9.27 2.12 7.54
N LYS A 302 10.48 1.60 7.46
CA LYS A 302 11.45 1.62 8.55
C LYS A 302 11.72 3.06 9.03
N LEU A 303 11.91 4.02 8.11
CA LEU A 303 12.16 5.42 8.48
C LEU A 303 10.93 6.14 9.06
N ALA A 304 9.74 5.60 8.86
CA ALA A 304 8.51 6.13 9.46
C ALA A 304 8.36 5.73 10.95
N MET A 305 9.08 4.70 11.39
CA MET A 305 9.05 4.17 12.74
C MET A 305 10.26 4.64 13.55
N PRO A 306 10.15 4.72 14.89
CA PRO A 306 11.31 4.94 15.74
C PRO A 306 12.37 3.84 15.53
N ASP A 307 13.64 4.23 15.49
CA ASP A 307 14.74 3.26 15.36
C ASP A 307 14.99 2.58 16.74
N PRO A 308 14.67 1.29 16.88
CA PRO A 308 14.85 0.58 18.15
C PRO A 308 16.32 0.49 18.58
N ARG A 309 17.26 0.63 17.63
CA ARG A 309 18.70 0.60 17.93
C ARG A 309 19.13 1.80 18.78
N ILE A 310 18.42 2.93 18.70
CA ILE A 310 18.68 4.10 19.54
C ILE A 310 18.42 3.75 21.00
N ALA A 311 17.28 3.13 21.28
CA ALA A 311 16.96 2.65 22.64
C ALA A 311 17.93 1.58 23.10
N GLY A 312 18.32 0.66 22.22
CA GLY A 312 19.28 -0.41 22.51
C GLY A 312 20.67 0.10 22.90
N MET A 313 21.13 1.20 22.31
CA MET A 313 22.39 1.81 22.70
C MET A 313 22.36 2.34 24.15
N ILE A 314 21.20 2.56 24.71
CA ILE A 314 21.04 3.00 26.09
C ILE A 314 20.85 1.82 27.04
N LEU A 315 20.05 0.84 26.63
CA LEU A 315 19.62 -0.28 27.50
C LEU A 315 20.63 -1.42 27.61
N TYR A 316 21.29 -1.76 26.50
CA TYR A 316 22.16 -2.94 26.41
C TYR A 316 23.64 -2.57 26.59
N GLN A 317 24.05 -2.44 27.83
CA GLN A 317 25.41 -2.03 28.19
C GLN A 317 26.45 -3.15 27.98
N PRO A 318 27.70 -2.83 27.65
CA PRO A 318 28.80 -3.79 27.58
C PRO A 318 28.93 -4.59 28.87
N ASN A 319 29.25 -5.87 28.77
CA ASN A 319 29.32 -6.88 29.83
C ASN A 319 27.98 -7.26 30.48
N GLY A 320 26.86 -6.59 30.15
CA GLY A 320 25.52 -7.00 30.56
C GLY A 320 25.11 -8.31 29.89
N VAL A 321 24.32 -9.13 30.59
CA VAL A 321 23.75 -10.39 30.07
C VAL A 321 22.24 -10.20 29.93
N TYR A 322 21.75 -10.46 28.73
CA TYR A 322 20.35 -10.24 28.37
C TYR A 322 19.75 -11.46 27.68
N VAL A 323 18.46 -11.68 27.84
CA VAL A 323 17.74 -12.77 27.19
C VAL A 323 17.21 -12.30 25.84
N GLY A 324 17.42 -13.11 24.81
CA GLY A 324 16.90 -12.86 23.49
C GLY A 324 16.50 -14.13 22.76
N GLU A 325 15.91 -13.98 21.60
CA GLU A 325 15.48 -15.07 20.73
C GLU A 325 16.33 -15.09 19.45
N ILE A 326 16.75 -16.26 19.01
CA ILE A 326 17.47 -16.41 17.74
C ILE A 326 16.51 -16.24 16.59
N ILE A 327 16.72 -15.17 15.81
CA ILE A 327 15.87 -14.87 14.64
C ILE A 327 16.46 -15.35 13.32
N TYR A 328 17.78 -15.46 13.24
CA TYR A 328 18.46 -15.84 12.00
C TYR A 328 19.86 -16.41 12.26
N LEU A 329 20.23 -17.41 11.46
CA LEU A 329 21.56 -18.01 11.42
C LEU A 329 22.19 -17.74 10.05
N SER A 330 23.26 -16.97 10.03
CA SER A 330 24.05 -16.74 8.81
C SER A 330 25.18 -17.75 8.81
N LEU A 331 25.09 -18.77 7.98
CA LEU A 331 26.12 -19.78 7.82
C LEU A 331 26.87 -19.60 6.50
N PRO A 332 28.13 -20.06 6.37
CA PRO A 332 28.78 -20.16 5.07
C PRO A 332 27.98 -21.05 4.13
N ASP A 333 27.88 -20.66 2.88
CA ASP A 333 27.22 -21.39 1.81
C ASP A 333 28.17 -21.52 0.59
N GLU A 334 27.78 -22.29 -0.41
CA GLU A 334 28.59 -22.49 -1.63
C GLU A 334 28.86 -21.19 -2.37
N ALA A 335 27.91 -20.24 -2.33
CA ALA A 335 28.04 -18.92 -2.96
C ALA A 335 28.94 -17.98 -2.16
N HIS A 336 29.03 -18.19 -0.85
CA HIS A 336 29.80 -17.32 0.07
C HIS A 336 30.60 -18.16 1.09
N PRO A 337 31.62 -18.90 0.65
CA PRO A 337 32.39 -19.82 1.52
C PRO A 337 33.16 -19.09 2.63
N ASN A 338 33.51 -17.83 2.42
CA ASN A 338 34.27 -17.01 3.38
C ASN A 338 33.40 -16.27 4.39
N ARG A 339 32.07 -16.48 4.38
CA ARG A 339 31.16 -15.82 5.32
C ARG A 339 31.38 -16.38 6.73
N THR A 340 31.59 -15.51 7.71
CA THR A 340 31.66 -15.89 9.10
C THR A 340 30.30 -16.38 9.61
N ALA A 341 30.25 -17.53 10.23
CA ALA A 341 29.04 -18.04 10.87
C ALA A 341 28.61 -17.10 12.00
N THR A 342 27.42 -16.50 11.86
CA THR A 342 26.90 -15.48 12.77
C THR A 342 25.47 -15.80 13.16
N VAL A 343 25.16 -15.67 14.44
CA VAL A 343 23.82 -15.82 15.01
C VAL A 343 23.24 -14.43 15.29
N PHE A 344 22.08 -14.16 14.77
CA PHE A 344 21.37 -12.92 15.05
C PHE A 344 20.30 -13.16 16.11
N VAL A 345 20.44 -12.46 17.22
CA VAL A 345 19.55 -12.55 18.39
C VAL A 345 18.75 -11.25 18.49
N LYS A 346 17.44 -11.36 18.68
CA LYS A 346 16.52 -10.26 18.89
C LYS A 346 16.15 -10.19 20.38
N PHE A 347 16.28 -9.03 20.98
CA PHE A 347 15.80 -8.76 22.32
C PHE A 347 14.33 -8.37 22.32
N GLN A 348 13.72 -8.30 23.51
CA GLN A 348 12.28 -8.11 23.69
C GLN A 348 11.76 -6.79 23.08
N ASP A 349 12.57 -5.73 23.08
CA ASP A 349 12.27 -4.42 22.48
C ASP A 349 12.56 -4.32 20.98
N GLY A 350 12.96 -5.42 20.34
CA GLY A 350 13.22 -5.48 18.91
C GLY A 350 14.66 -5.17 18.49
N VAL A 351 15.53 -4.80 19.42
CA VAL A 351 16.96 -4.59 19.15
C VAL A 351 17.64 -5.92 18.81
N GLN A 352 18.58 -5.87 17.86
CA GLN A 352 19.30 -7.06 17.41
C GLN A 352 20.77 -7.02 17.83
N CYS A 353 21.29 -8.19 18.18
CA CYS A 353 22.68 -8.41 18.49
C CYS A 353 23.26 -9.48 17.56
N ALA A 354 24.44 -9.21 17.00
CA ALA A 354 25.19 -10.17 16.22
C ALA A 354 26.17 -10.93 17.13
N CYS A 355 26.06 -12.25 17.15
CA CYS A 355 26.90 -13.13 17.95
C CYS A 355 27.66 -14.09 17.03
N PRO A 356 28.93 -14.38 17.29
CA PRO A 356 29.60 -15.51 16.64
C PRO A 356 28.88 -16.82 16.96
N PHE A 357 29.01 -17.78 16.08
CA PHE A 357 28.42 -19.10 16.28
C PHE A 357 29.05 -19.75 17.54
N PRO A 358 28.25 -20.18 18.52
CA PRO A 358 28.79 -20.70 19.77
C PRO A 358 29.47 -22.08 19.60
N ASN A 359 30.62 -22.26 20.23
CA ASN A 359 31.31 -23.53 20.29
C ASN A 359 30.73 -24.42 21.42
N GLY A 360 29.47 -24.82 21.29
CA GLY A 360 28.74 -25.57 22.31
C GLY A 360 28.22 -26.90 21.82
N SER A 361 27.83 -27.77 22.75
CA SER A 361 27.25 -29.09 22.45
C SER A 361 25.86 -29.02 21.85
N ILE A 362 25.17 -27.91 22.05
CA ILE A 362 23.79 -27.68 21.53
C ILE A 362 23.88 -26.66 20.37
N PRO A 363 23.59 -27.08 19.13
CA PRO A 363 23.57 -26.13 18.03
C PRO A 363 22.43 -25.13 18.21
N PRO A 364 22.68 -23.82 17.99
CA PRO A 364 21.65 -22.82 18.07
C PRO A 364 20.59 -23.06 16.97
N GLN A 365 19.33 -23.01 17.36
CA GLN A 365 18.19 -23.13 16.43
C GLN A 365 17.42 -21.83 16.38
N GLN A 366 16.84 -21.53 15.23
CA GLN A 366 15.94 -20.37 15.08
C GLN A 366 14.73 -20.53 16.01
N GLY A 367 14.34 -19.46 16.71
CA GLY A 367 13.29 -19.47 17.72
C GLY A 367 13.76 -19.85 19.14
N ALA A 368 14.99 -20.36 19.30
CA ALA A 368 15.51 -20.69 20.63
C ALA A 368 15.80 -19.42 21.45
N LYS A 369 15.48 -19.46 22.75
CA LYS A 369 15.86 -18.41 23.70
C LYS A 369 17.31 -18.60 24.11
N VAL A 370 18.03 -17.50 24.17
CA VAL A 370 19.46 -17.49 24.51
C VAL A 370 19.81 -16.36 25.45
N PHE A 371 20.84 -16.60 26.26
CA PHE A 371 21.45 -15.54 27.06
C PHE A 371 22.65 -14.99 26.30
N VAL A 372 22.68 -13.69 26.10
CA VAL A 372 23.72 -12.99 25.37
C VAL A 372 24.43 -12.01 26.28
N ARG A 373 25.76 -12.12 26.38
CA ARG A 373 26.60 -11.11 26.99
C ARG A 373 27.05 -10.14 25.92
N ILE A 374 26.70 -8.87 26.08
CA ILE A 374 27.15 -7.80 25.17
C ILE A 374 28.66 -7.61 25.33
N THR A 375 29.40 -7.69 24.24
CA THR A 375 30.85 -7.48 24.20
C THR A 375 31.23 -6.11 23.67
N VAL A 376 30.58 -5.68 22.58
CA VAL A 376 30.88 -4.43 21.92
C VAL A 376 29.57 -3.70 21.60
N GLN A 377 29.57 -2.43 21.83
CA GLN A 377 28.51 -1.49 21.44
C GLN A 377 29.11 -0.52 20.42
N ASP A 378 28.79 -0.75 19.15
CA ASP A 378 29.17 0.12 18.05
C ASP A 378 28.13 1.24 17.94
N THR A 379 28.45 2.39 18.53
CA THR A 379 27.56 3.56 18.57
C THR A 379 27.47 4.26 17.21
N GLU A 380 28.52 4.19 16.39
CA GLU A 380 28.57 4.84 15.08
C GLU A 380 27.61 4.14 14.10
N HIS A 381 27.67 2.82 14.02
CA HIS A 381 26.80 2.03 13.15
C HIS A 381 25.53 1.53 13.85
N ARG A 382 25.33 1.86 15.12
CA ARG A 382 24.20 1.42 15.96
C ARG A 382 24.02 -0.09 15.97
N ARG A 383 25.11 -0.82 16.26
CA ARG A 383 25.16 -2.29 16.28
C ARG A 383 25.60 -2.80 17.64
N LEU A 384 24.98 -3.91 18.04
CA LEU A 384 25.39 -4.65 19.22
C LEU A 384 26.07 -5.94 18.77
N TYR A 385 27.19 -6.26 19.43
CA TYR A 385 27.87 -7.52 19.30
C TYR A 385 27.92 -8.19 20.67
N GLY A 386 27.75 -9.51 20.71
CA GLY A 386 27.71 -10.26 21.95
C GLY A 386 28.18 -11.69 21.79
N LEU A 387 28.26 -12.38 22.90
CA LEU A 387 28.55 -13.80 22.97
C LEU A 387 27.36 -14.54 23.58
N ILE A 388 26.91 -15.61 22.94
CA ILE A 388 25.89 -16.49 23.49
C ILE A 388 26.56 -17.29 24.63
N THR A 389 26.08 -17.08 25.84
CA THR A 389 26.61 -17.76 27.06
C THR A 389 25.81 -18.99 27.40
N HIS A 390 24.56 -19.07 27.05
CA HIS A 390 23.67 -20.19 27.30
C HIS A 390 22.55 -20.24 26.25
N VAL A 391 22.20 -21.47 25.82
CA VAL A 391 21.03 -21.73 24.94
C VAL A 391 19.99 -22.45 25.79
N GLU A 392 18.81 -21.88 25.93
CA GLU A 392 17.71 -22.51 26.64
C GLU A 392 17.20 -23.68 25.79
N SER A 393 17.34 -24.91 26.30
CA SER A 393 16.78 -26.08 25.62
C SER A 393 15.26 -26.01 25.73
N SER A 394 14.58 -25.87 24.62
CA SER A 394 13.12 -26.13 24.58
C SER A 394 12.90 -27.60 24.94
N MET A 395 12.33 -27.87 26.12
CA MET A 395 11.77 -29.17 26.44
C MET A 395 10.56 -29.48 25.56
#